data_a3eadca3525217e64be7058a08725935
#
_entry.id   a3eadca3525217e64be7058a08725935
#
_cell.length_a   1.000
_cell.length_b   1.000
_cell.length_c   1.000
_cell.angle_alpha   90.00
_cell.angle_beta   90.00
_cell.angle_gamma   90.00
#
_symmetry.space_group_name_H-M   'P 1'
#
loop_
_entity.id
_entity.type
_entity.pdbx_description
1 polymer ?
#
loop_
_entity_poly.entity_id
_entity_poly.type
_entity_poly.pdbx_seq_one_letter_code
_entity_poly.pdbx_strand_id
1 'polypeptide(L)'
;PIPSPGPYWYYLAQRYHIPEGTLMALAYATTARIKIESPVLADVYNLTDIIENINTLLDFSNYILSYPKEKIDEICSGYDERFTEKENKISMMMKFVQEASLECVNKVVGKILDNYNLDPKDTYISLSGGYALNCPTNTNIVHKFGFKGQLCCPCVNDSGIAIGMGLYYFFKKCQSFEFQFNTAYYGNADNNLKE
;
A
#
# COMPACT_ATOMS: atom_id res chain seq x y z
N PRO A 1 -13.56 2.02 -11.86
CA PRO A 1 -12.26 2.06 -11.17
C PRO A 1 -12.21 0.94 -10.13
N ILE A 2 -11.06 0.30 -10.00
CA ILE A 2 -10.85 -0.71 -8.97
C ILE A 2 -10.59 0.04 -7.65
N PRO A 3 -11.29 -0.29 -6.56
CA PRO A 3 -11.05 0.34 -5.26
C PRO A 3 -9.61 0.13 -4.81
N SER A 4 -8.99 1.17 -4.26
CA SER A 4 -7.62 1.12 -3.78
C SER A 4 -7.52 1.76 -2.40
N PRO A 5 -6.77 1.19 -1.44
CA PRO A 5 -6.52 1.81 -0.15
C PRO A 5 -5.49 2.96 -0.23
N GLY A 6 -4.92 3.25 -1.40
CA GLY A 6 -3.96 4.35 -1.60
C GLY A 6 -4.38 5.68 -0.98
N PRO A 7 -5.64 6.14 -1.10
CA PRO A 7 -6.10 7.36 -0.46
C PRO A 7 -5.85 7.44 1.05
N TYR A 8 -5.96 6.34 1.80
CA TYR A 8 -5.66 6.35 3.24
C TYR A 8 -4.22 6.75 3.53
N TRP A 9 -3.28 6.20 2.76
CA TRP A 9 -1.85 6.51 2.87
C TRP A 9 -1.57 7.94 2.47
N TYR A 10 -2.15 8.41 1.37
CA TYR A 10 -1.99 9.78 0.88
C TYR A 10 -2.44 10.81 1.92
N TYR A 11 -3.67 10.70 2.44
CA TYR A 11 -4.20 11.69 3.39
C TYR A 11 -3.46 11.68 4.72
N LEU A 12 -3.00 10.52 5.20
CA LEU A 12 -2.16 10.45 6.39
C LEU A 12 -0.75 10.98 6.14
N ALA A 13 -0.19 10.79 4.95
CA ALA A 13 1.08 11.41 4.56
C ALA A 13 1.00 12.93 4.62
N GLN A 14 -0.08 13.51 4.09
CA GLN A 14 -0.34 14.94 4.21
C GLN A 14 -0.51 15.38 5.68
N ARG A 15 -1.26 14.60 6.46
CA ARG A 15 -1.53 14.91 7.88
C ARG A 15 -0.29 14.89 8.74
N TYR A 16 0.62 13.95 8.52
CA TYR A 16 1.85 13.79 9.31
C TYR A 16 3.06 14.53 8.74
N HIS A 17 2.97 15.04 7.51
CA HIS A 17 4.09 15.58 6.74
C HIS A 17 5.23 14.55 6.59
N ILE A 18 4.87 13.30 6.35
CA ILE A 18 5.79 12.16 6.17
C ILE A 18 5.45 11.49 4.84
N PRO A 19 6.45 11.19 3.99
CA PRO A 19 6.21 10.49 2.73
C PRO A 19 5.51 9.14 2.92
N GLU A 20 4.63 8.77 2.00
CA GLU A 20 3.82 7.54 2.05
C GLU A 20 4.67 6.28 2.25
N GLY A 21 5.77 6.15 1.52
CA GLY A 21 6.69 5.01 1.67
C GLY A 21 7.31 4.92 3.07
N THR A 22 7.61 6.06 3.70
CA THR A 22 8.09 6.11 5.08
C THR A 22 6.99 5.69 6.06
N LEU A 23 5.74 6.09 5.83
CA LEU A 23 4.60 5.65 6.64
C LEU A 23 4.38 4.13 6.52
N MET A 24 4.52 3.56 5.31
CA MET A 24 4.46 2.11 5.10
C MET A 24 5.55 1.39 5.89
N ALA A 25 6.77 1.93 5.93
CA ALA A 25 7.86 1.39 6.74
C ALA A 25 7.58 1.51 8.25
N LEU A 26 7.02 2.64 8.71
CA LEU A 26 6.67 2.85 10.10
C LEU A 26 5.61 1.87 10.64
N ALA A 27 4.76 1.31 9.79
CA ALA A 27 3.83 0.25 10.18
C ALA A 27 4.53 -0.96 10.80
N TYR A 28 5.80 -1.17 10.49
CA TYR A 28 6.59 -2.31 10.99
C TYR A 28 7.80 -1.90 11.87
N ALA A 29 8.00 -0.59 12.08
CA ALA A 29 9.17 -0.09 12.80
C ALA A 29 9.13 -0.40 14.29
N THR A 30 7.96 -0.28 14.93
CA THR A 30 7.80 -0.50 16.37
C THR A 30 6.97 -1.74 16.67
N THR A 31 6.96 -2.18 17.92
CA THR A 31 6.08 -3.24 18.44
C THR A 31 4.71 -2.72 18.88
N ALA A 32 4.52 -1.40 18.93
CA ALA A 32 3.30 -0.75 19.40
C ALA A 32 2.06 -1.14 18.57
N ARG A 33 0.96 -1.48 19.27
CA ARG A 33 -0.34 -1.83 18.68
C ARG A 33 -1.49 -1.16 19.41
N ILE A 34 -2.55 -0.83 18.68
CA ILE A 34 -3.78 -0.29 19.26
C ILE A 34 -4.50 -1.39 20.04
N LYS A 35 -4.91 -1.09 21.29
CA LYS A 35 -5.69 -1.97 22.18
C LYS A 35 -7.18 -1.69 22.16
N ILE A 36 -7.55 -0.45 21.85
CA ILE A 36 -8.94 -0.01 21.85
C ILE A 36 -9.63 -0.44 20.55
N GLU A 37 -10.95 -0.43 20.57
CA GLU A 37 -11.73 -0.66 19.36
C GLU A 37 -11.43 0.43 18.33
N SER A 38 -11.00 0.01 17.15
CA SER A 38 -10.71 0.91 16.04
C SER A 38 -11.94 1.02 15.13
N PRO A 39 -12.11 2.15 14.41
CA PRO A 39 -13.24 2.30 13.51
C PRO A 39 -13.19 1.24 12.40
N VAL A 40 -14.36 0.71 12.08
CA VAL A 40 -14.50 -0.14 10.89
C VAL A 40 -14.51 0.76 9.68
N LEU A 41 -13.51 0.61 8.82
CA LEU A 41 -13.50 1.27 7.52
C LEU A 41 -14.39 0.46 6.58
N ALA A 42 -15.43 1.10 6.05
CA ALA A 42 -16.37 0.47 5.14
C ALA A 42 -15.68 0.06 3.82
N ASP A 43 -16.37 -0.72 3.00
CA ASP A 43 -15.84 -1.11 1.70
C ASP A 43 -15.66 0.12 0.80
N VAL A 44 -14.45 0.32 0.28
CA VAL A 44 -14.06 1.45 -0.58
C VAL A 44 -14.65 1.41 -2.01
N TYR A 45 -15.76 0.69 -2.20
CA TYR A 45 -16.39 0.54 -3.52
C TYR A 45 -17.20 1.75 -3.97
N ASN A 46 -17.56 2.63 -3.05
CA ASN A 46 -18.29 3.85 -3.32
C ASN A 46 -17.40 5.07 -3.01
N LEU A 47 -17.35 6.06 -3.90
CA LEU A 47 -16.57 7.29 -3.70
C LEU A 47 -17.04 8.07 -2.46
N THR A 48 -18.33 8.05 -2.16
CA THR A 48 -18.88 8.67 -0.96
C THR A 48 -18.33 8.00 0.30
N ASP A 49 -18.27 6.68 0.31
CA ASP A 49 -17.76 5.92 1.44
C ASP A 49 -16.27 6.14 1.65
N ILE A 50 -15.50 6.36 0.57
CA ILE A 50 -14.06 6.69 0.67
C ILE A 50 -13.86 8.00 1.43
N ILE A 51 -14.63 9.03 1.14
CA ILE A 51 -14.50 10.35 1.80
C ILE A 51 -14.88 10.24 3.27
N GLU A 52 -15.97 9.55 3.58
CA GLU A 52 -16.41 9.32 4.95
C GLU A 52 -15.37 8.51 5.73
N ASN A 53 -14.85 7.45 5.15
CA ASN A 53 -13.78 6.63 5.73
C ASN A 53 -12.49 7.41 5.97
N ILE A 54 -12.12 8.33 5.08
CA ILE A 54 -10.95 9.19 5.26
C ILE A 54 -11.17 10.13 6.46
N ASN A 55 -12.33 10.76 6.59
CA ASN A 55 -12.64 11.61 7.72
C ASN A 55 -12.59 10.83 9.04
N THR A 56 -13.24 9.68 9.09
CA THR A 56 -13.22 8.75 10.24
C THR A 56 -11.78 8.36 10.62
N LEU A 57 -10.95 8.06 9.65
CA LEU A 57 -9.55 7.71 9.84
C LEU A 57 -8.74 8.89 10.39
N LEU A 58 -8.96 10.09 9.87
CA LEU A 58 -8.27 11.30 10.34
C LEU A 58 -8.69 11.68 11.76
N ASP A 59 -9.96 11.54 12.10
CA ASP A 59 -10.47 11.78 13.45
C ASP A 59 -9.88 10.78 14.45
N PHE A 60 -9.86 9.51 14.08
CA PHE A 60 -9.22 8.48 14.89
C PHE A 60 -7.71 8.71 15.06
N SER A 61 -7.03 9.12 14.00
CA SER A 61 -5.62 9.53 14.06
C SER A 61 -5.40 10.69 15.03
N ASN A 62 -6.26 11.72 14.98
CA ASN A 62 -6.19 12.86 15.89
C ASN A 62 -6.40 12.44 17.34
N TYR A 63 -7.36 11.55 17.59
CA TYR A 63 -7.59 10.95 18.91
C TYR A 63 -6.34 10.26 19.45
N ILE A 64 -5.74 9.37 18.67
CA ILE A 64 -4.53 8.65 19.07
C ILE A 64 -3.34 9.59 19.32
N LEU A 65 -3.13 10.58 18.45
CA LEU A 65 -2.03 11.54 18.60
C LEU A 65 -2.19 12.44 19.83
N SER A 66 -3.42 12.83 20.16
CA SER A 66 -3.72 13.68 21.31
C SER A 66 -3.77 12.95 22.65
N TYR A 67 -3.70 11.61 22.65
CA TYR A 67 -3.82 10.82 23.87
C TYR A 67 -2.65 11.12 24.82
N PRO A 68 -2.90 11.32 26.15
CA PRO A 68 -1.84 11.67 27.09
C PRO A 68 -0.80 10.55 27.22
N LYS A 69 0.48 10.93 27.27
CA LYS A 69 1.59 9.98 27.39
C LYS A 69 1.47 9.10 28.63
N GLU A 70 1.07 9.71 29.75
CA GLU A 70 0.95 9.08 31.06
C GLU A 70 -0.10 7.96 31.09
N LYS A 71 -0.98 7.95 30.08
CA LYS A 71 -2.06 6.99 29.93
C LYS A 71 -1.92 6.13 28.67
N ILE A 72 -0.77 6.21 28.00
CA ILE A 72 -0.59 5.53 26.70
C ILE A 72 -0.86 4.02 26.79
N ASP A 73 -0.60 3.40 27.92
CA ASP A 73 -0.85 1.97 28.18
C ASP A 73 -2.34 1.60 28.14
N GLU A 74 -3.25 2.57 28.25
CA GLU A 74 -4.68 2.32 28.13
C GLU A 74 -5.07 2.00 26.67
N ILE A 75 -4.38 2.59 25.70
CA ILE A 75 -4.66 2.47 24.26
C ILE A 75 -3.60 1.71 23.46
N CYS A 76 -2.42 1.47 24.03
CA CYS A 76 -1.28 0.88 23.37
C CYS A 76 -0.81 -0.41 24.06
N SER A 77 -0.47 -1.42 23.27
CA SER A 77 0.32 -2.58 23.72
C SER A 77 1.66 -2.59 22.99
N GLY A 78 2.69 -3.10 23.66
CA GLY A 78 4.00 -3.26 23.06
C GLY A 78 4.66 -1.92 22.72
N TYR A 79 4.48 -0.92 23.56
CA TYR A 79 5.19 0.36 23.45
C TYR A 79 6.70 0.11 23.35
N ASP A 80 7.35 0.75 22.38
CA ASP A 80 8.75 0.52 22.05
C ASP A 80 9.58 1.73 22.50
N GLU A 81 10.34 1.57 23.60
CA GLU A 81 11.14 2.65 24.19
C GLU A 81 12.30 3.14 23.29
N ARG A 82 12.64 2.38 22.25
CA ARG A 82 13.66 2.80 21.27
C ARG A 82 13.17 3.95 20.37
N PHE A 83 11.87 4.19 20.35
CA PHE A 83 11.21 5.20 19.53
C PHE A 83 10.53 6.26 20.40
N THR A 84 10.41 7.45 19.85
CA THR A 84 9.66 8.54 20.51
C THR A 84 8.19 8.18 20.66
N GLU A 85 7.50 8.86 21.57
CA GLU A 85 6.04 8.73 21.74
C GLU A 85 5.30 8.94 20.43
N LYS A 86 5.67 10.01 19.69
CA LYS A 86 5.04 10.32 18.40
C LYS A 86 5.24 9.19 17.38
N GLU A 87 6.44 8.62 17.30
CA GLU A 87 6.72 7.51 16.40
C GLU A 87 5.95 6.25 16.76
N ASN A 88 5.83 5.92 18.06
CA ASN A 88 4.99 4.82 18.52
C ASN A 88 3.52 5.02 18.12
N LYS A 89 2.97 6.23 18.34
CA LYS A 89 1.60 6.57 18.00
C LYS A 89 1.36 6.49 16.47
N ILE A 90 2.29 7.02 15.67
CA ILE A 90 2.19 6.93 14.22
C ILE A 90 2.33 5.47 13.78
N SER A 91 3.29 4.71 14.32
CA SER A 91 3.49 3.30 13.95
C SER A 91 2.25 2.45 14.22
N MET A 92 1.60 2.59 15.39
CA MET A 92 0.39 1.81 15.67
C MET A 92 -0.79 2.22 14.77
N MET A 93 -0.90 3.51 14.40
CA MET A 93 -1.87 3.96 13.40
C MET A 93 -1.59 3.36 12.03
N MET A 94 -0.32 3.33 11.61
CA MET A 94 0.06 2.76 10.32
C MET A 94 -0.15 1.25 10.26
N LYS A 95 0.02 0.52 11.37
CA LYS A 95 -0.37 -0.90 11.45
C LYS A 95 -1.86 -1.09 11.22
N PHE A 96 -2.70 -0.29 11.88
CA PHE A 96 -4.14 -0.33 11.67
C PHE A 96 -4.50 -0.08 10.19
N VAL A 97 -3.90 0.95 9.57
CA VAL A 97 -4.13 1.25 8.16
C VAL A 97 -3.64 0.13 7.24
N GLN A 98 -2.50 -0.50 7.58
CA GLN A 98 -1.99 -1.64 6.82
C GLN A 98 -2.94 -2.84 6.88
N GLU A 99 -3.48 -3.15 8.05
CA GLU A 99 -4.43 -4.25 8.23
C GLU A 99 -5.73 -3.99 7.47
N ALA A 100 -6.27 -2.77 7.56
CA ALA A 100 -7.45 -2.35 6.78
C ALA A 100 -7.19 -2.39 5.26
N SER A 101 -5.98 -1.98 4.84
CA SER A 101 -5.57 -2.04 3.44
C SER A 101 -5.48 -3.47 2.92
N LEU A 102 -4.93 -4.39 3.71
CA LEU A 102 -4.86 -5.81 3.38
C LEU A 102 -6.26 -6.41 3.22
N GLU A 103 -7.17 -6.09 4.14
CA GLU A 103 -8.56 -6.56 4.07
C GLU A 103 -9.27 -6.06 2.81
N CYS A 104 -9.13 -4.77 2.52
CA CYS A 104 -9.70 -4.15 1.31
C CYS A 104 -9.18 -4.86 0.04
N VAL A 105 -7.87 -5.01 -0.11
CA VAL A 105 -7.28 -5.64 -1.30
C VAL A 105 -7.66 -7.11 -1.41
N ASN A 106 -7.70 -7.84 -0.29
CA ASN A 106 -8.14 -9.23 -0.28
C ASN A 106 -9.59 -9.40 -0.77
N LYS A 107 -10.48 -8.50 -0.35
CA LYS A 107 -11.88 -8.49 -0.83
C LYS A 107 -11.95 -8.20 -2.34
N VAL A 108 -11.15 -7.23 -2.82
CA VAL A 108 -11.09 -6.90 -4.26
C VAL A 108 -10.60 -8.07 -5.08
N VAL A 109 -9.49 -8.67 -4.69
CA VAL A 109 -8.90 -9.82 -5.40
C VAL A 109 -9.87 -11.02 -5.39
N GLY A 110 -10.47 -11.33 -4.24
CA GLY A 110 -11.46 -12.41 -4.14
C GLY A 110 -12.64 -12.19 -5.10
N LYS A 111 -13.23 -10.99 -5.11
CA LYS A 111 -14.33 -10.66 -6.03
C LYS A 111 -13.92 -10.76 -7.53
N ILE A 112 -12.67 -10.41 -7.87
CA ILE A 112 -12.19 -10.56 -9.25
C ILE A 112 -12.10 -12.04 -9.61
N LEU A 113 -11.52 -12.87 -8.75
CA LEU A 113 -11.42 -14.29 -8.99
C LEU A 113 -12.80 -14.95 -9.16
N ASP A 114 -13.74 -14.60 -8.28
CA ASP A 114 -15.11 -15.12 -8.32
C ASP A 114 -15.86 -14.67 -9.58
N ASN A 115 -15.84 -13.36 -9.89
CA ASN A 115 -16.59 -12.79 -11.00
C ASN A 115 -16.12 -13.29 -12.37
N TYR A 116 -14.85 -13.62 -12.50
CA TYR A 116 -14.26 -14.10 -13.75
C TYR A 116 -13.99 -15.61 -13.73
N ASN A 117 -14.37 -16.31 -12.66
CA ASN A 117 -14.15 -17.74 -12.48
C ASN A 117 -12.68 -18.15 -12.74
N LEU A 118 -11.74 -17.40 -12.13
CA LEU A 118 -10.31 -17.63 -12.31
C LEU A 118 -9.76 -18.56 -11.24
N ASP A 119 -8.97 -19.56 -11.66
CA ASP A 119 -8.16 -20.35 -10.72
C ASP A 119 -6.85 -19.60 -10.45
N PRO A 120 -6.56 -19.19 -9.20
CA PRO A 120 -5.30 -18.54 -8.86
C PRO A 120 -4.08 -19.36 -9.25
N LYS A 121 -4.14 -20.70 -9.16
CA LYS A 121 -3.02 -21.59 -9.49
C LYS A 121 -2.63 -21.55 -10.96
N ASP A 122 -3.54 -21.14 -11.83
CA ASP A 122 -3.30 -20.98 -13.26
C ASP A 122 -3.16 -19.52 -13.69
N THR A 123 -3.33 -18.59 -12.73
CA THR A 123 -3.38 -17.15 -13.00
C THR A 123 -2.13 -16.44 -12.48
N TYR A 124 -1.57 -15.56 -13.29
CA TYR A 124 -0.57 -14.58 -12.86
C TYR A 124 -1.25 -13.30 -12.40
N ILE A 125 -0.75 -12.70 -11.32
CA ILE A 125 -1.20 -11.38 -10.88
C ILE A 125 -0.16 -10.31 -11.20
N SER A 126 -0.61 -9.15 -11.67
CA SER A 126 0.21 -7.95 -11.81
C SER A 126 -0.45 -6.78 -11.13
N LEU A 127 0.33 -6.03 -10.37
CA LEU A 127 -0.10 -4.85 -9.65
C LEU A 127 0.63 -3.63 -10.21
N SER A 128 -0.08 -2.54 -10.38
CA SER A 128 0.49 -1.28 -10.87
C SER A 128 -0.16 -0.08 -10.16
N GLY A 129 0.50 1.08 -10.24
CA GLY A 129 0.13 2.31 -9.53
C GLY A 129 0.96 2.50 -8.26
N GLY A 130 0.86 3.69 -7.64
CA GLY A 130 1.66 4.04 -6.46
C GLY A 130 1.51 3.05 -5.30
N TYR A 131 0.29 2.54 -5.07
CA TYR A 131 0.05 1.57 -4.00
C TYR A 131 0.72 0.20 -4.25
N ALA A 132 1.08 -0.14 -5.49
CA ALA A 132 1.83 -1.37 -5.79
C ALA A 132 3.24 -1.41 -5.17
N LEU A 133 3.72 -0.29 -4.62
CA LEU A 133 4.96 -0.23 -3.82
C LEU A 133 4.78 -0.79 -2.40
N ASN A 134 3.55 -1.10 -1.97
CA ASN A 134 3.28 -1.71 -0.67
C ASN A 134 3.65 -3.21 -0.68
N CYS A 135 4.92 -3.51 -0.39
CA CYS A 135 5.45 -4.87 -0.41
C CYS A 135 4.69 -5.86 0.51
N PRO A 136 4.28 -5.49 1.75
CA PRO A 136 3.48 -6.37 2.59
C PRO A 136 2.16 -6.78 1.95
N THR A 137 1.48 -5.88 1.25
CA THR A 137 0.26 -6.20 0.51
C THR A 137 0.53 -7.17 -0.63
N ASN A 138 1.59 -6.92 -1.41
CA ASN A 138 1.95 -7.79 -2.54
C ASN A 138 2.25 -9.21 -2.05
N THR A 139 3.05 -9.34 -0.99
CA THR A 139 3.38 -10.63 -0.36
C THR A 139 2.12 -11.34 0.15
N ASN A 140 1.23 -10.60 0.84
CA ASN A 140 -0.03 -11.18 1.34
C ASN A 140 -0.90 -11.73 0.22
N ILE A 141 -1.07 -11.00 -0.88
CA ILE A 141 -1.89 -11.44 -2.02
C ILE A 141 -1.37 -12.77 -2.58
N VAL A 142 -0.07 -12.85 -2.83
CA VAL A 142 0.54 -14.06 -3.40
C VAL A 142 0.37 -15.25 -2.47
N HIS A 143 0.65 -15.08 -1.18
CA HIS A 143 0.53 -16.17 -0.20
C HIS A 143 -0.92 -16.58 0.07
N LYS A 144 -1.83 -15.61 0.19
CA LYS A 144 -3.23 -15.90 0.54
C LYS A 144 -3.98 -16.63 -0.56
N PHE A 145 -3.79 -16.22 -1.81
CA PHE A 145 -4.54 -16.76 -2.94
C PHE A 145 -3.79 -17.87 -3.69
N GLY A 146 -2.48 -17.99 -3.51
CA GLY A 146 -1.67 -19.02 -4.14
C GLY A 146 -1.58 -18.87 -5.65
N PHE A 147 -1.43 -17.62 -6.14
CA PHE A 147 -1.25 -17.35 -7.56
C PHE A 147 -0.07 -18.11 -8.14
N LYS A 148 -0.18 -18.48 -9.43
CA LYS A 148 0.89 -19.12 -10.20
C LYS A 148 2.18 -18.30 -10.19
N GLY A 149 2.06 -16.99 -10.14
CA GLY A 149 3.17 -16.06 -9.98
C GLY A 149 2.73 -14.62 -9.99
N GLN A 150 3.67 -13.73 -9.63
CA GLN A 150 3.50 -12.29 -9.70
C GLN A 150 4.37 -11.73 -10.82
N LEU A 151 3.77 -10.94 -11.69
CA LEU A 151 4.47 -10.20 -12.72
C LEU A 151 4.73 -8.78 -12.21
N CYS A 152 6.00 -8.46 -12.00
CA CYS A 152 6.42 -7.12 -11.56
C CYS A 152 7.08 -6.38 -12.73
N CYS A 153 6.46 -5.30 -13.17
CA CYS A 153 7.13 -4.35 -14.05
C CYS A 153 8.09 -3.48 -13.19
N PRO A 154 9.33 -3.22 -13.64
CA PRO A 154 10.27 -2.39 -12.89
C PRO A 154 9.78 -0.99 -12.53
N CYS A 155 8.86 -0.42 -13.29
CA CYS A 155 8.28 0.91 -13.06
C CYS A 155 6.80 0.83 -12.73
N VAL A 156 6.44 0.09 -11.67
CA VAL A 156 5.02 -0.13 -11.28
C VAL A 156 4.31 1.13 -10.81
N ASN A 157 5.02 2.15 -10.34
CA ASN A 157 4.48 3.43 -9.88
C ASN A 157 4.20 4.40 -11.05
N ASP A 158 3.81 5.63 -10.74
CA ASP A 158 3.44 6.64 -11.72
C ASP A 158 4.54 6.97 -12.74
N SER A 159 5.82 6.73 -12.42
CA SER A 159 6.94 6.89 -13.37
C SER A 159 6.86 5.93 -14.55
N GLY A 160 6.14 4.82 -14.43
CA GLY A 160 5.90 3.88 -15.52
C GLY A 160 4.88 4.33 -16.56
N ILE A 161 4.13 5.41 -16.31
CA ILE A 161 3.07 5.89 -17.22
C ILE A 161 3.65 6.23 -18.59
N ALA A 162 4.78 6.94 -18.63
CA ALA A 162 5.44 7.33 -19.88
C ALA A 162 5.87 6.11 -20.73
N ILE A 163 6.43 5.09 -20.06
CA ILE A 163 6.80 3.82 -20.71
C ILE A 163 5.56 3.11 -21.21
N GLY A 164 4.51 3.02 -20.38
CA GLY A 164 3.24 2.39 -20.74
C GLY A 164 2.58 3.05 -21.97
N MET A 165 2.61 4.39 -22.05
CA MET A 165 2.09 5.12 -23.21
C MET A 165 2.90 4.80 -24.48
N GLY A 166 4.23 4.76 -24.38
CA GLY A 166 5.12 4.39 -25.50
C GLY A 166 4.83 2.96 -25.98
N LEU A 167 4.80 1.99 -25.06
CA LEU A 167 4.50 0.59 -25.38
C LEU A 167 3.12 0.42 -25.99
N TYR A 168 2.11 1.14 -25.48
CA TYR A 168 0.75 1.11 -26.05
C TYR A 168 0.71 1.67 -27.47
N TYR A 169 1.43 2.77 -27.73
CA TYR A 169 1.56 3.32 -29.09
C TYR A 169 2.17 2.31 -30.06
N PHE A 170 3.28 1.67 -29.68
CA PHE A 170 3.91 0.64 -30.49
C PHE A 170 2.97 -0.56 -30.74
N PHE A 171 2.30 -1.03 -29.69
CA PHE A 171 1.31 -2.09 -29.84
C PHE A 171 0.20 -1.72 -30.86
N LYS A 172 -0.33 -0.51 -30.75
CA LYS A 172 -1.36 -0.01 -31.71
C LYS A 172 -0.85 0.06 -33.15
N LYS A 173 0.42 0.40 -33.34
CA LYS A 173 1.02 0.54 -34.70
C LYS A 173 1.43 -0.80 -35.31
N CYS A 174 2.01 -1.67 -34.49
CA CYS A 174 2.62 -2.92 -34.96
C CYS A 174 1.71 -4.14 -34.75
N GLN A 175 0.60 -3.98 -34.01
CA GLN A 175 -0.34 -5.04 -33.60
C GLN A 175 0.28 -6.12 -32.68
N SER A 176 1.56 -6.37 -32.80
CA SER A 176 2.37 -7.22 -31.92
C SER A 176 3.79 -6.70 -31.87
N PHE A 177 4.42 -6.73 -30.71
CA PHE A 177 5.85 -6.49 -30.56
C PHE A 177 6.37 -7.26 -29.33
N GLU A 178 7.60 -7.70 -29.43
CA GLU A 178 8.30 -8.31 -28.30
C GLU A 178 9.11 -7.22 -27.60
N PHE A 179 8.89 -7.07 -26.32
CA PHE A 179 9.64 -6.16 -25.48
C PHE A 179 10.04 -6.86 -24.17
N GLN A 180 11.33 -6.88 -23.89
CA GLN A 180 11.85 -7.41 -22.64
C GLN A 180 12.30 -6.26 -21.74
N PHE A 181 11.69 -6.18 -20.58
CA PHE A 181 12.02 -5.20 -19.56
C PHE A 181 12.98 -5.85 -18.56
N ASN A 182 14.28 -5.71 -18.80
CA ASN A 182 15.29 -6.40 -18.00
C ASN A 182 15.72 -5.63 -16.75
N THR A 183 15.56 -4.31 -16.76
CA THR A 183 15.96 -3.43 -15.65
C THR A 183 15.18 -2.12 -15.67
N ALA A 184 15.05 -1.48 -14.52
CA ALA A 184 14.57 -0.10 -14.42
C ALA A 184 15.67 0.96 -14.65
N TYR A 185 16.91 0.53 -14.73
CA TYR A 185 18.08 1.40 -14.82
C TYR A 185 18.65 1.36 -16.23
N TYR A 186 18.40 2.43 -16.99
CA TYR A 186 18.86 2.58 -18.38
C TYR A 186 19.91 3.67 -18.55
N GLY A 187 20.44 4.21 -17.44
CA GLY A 187 21.55 5.15 -17.46
C GLY A 187 22.88 4.48 -17.75
N ASN A 188 23.86 5.26 -18.22
CA ASN A 188 25.23 4.80 -18.30
C ASN A 188 25.80 4.55 -16.90
N ALA A 189 26.65 3.55 -16.77
CA ALA A 189 27.40 3.35 -15.54
C ALA A 189 28.22 4.61 -15.23
N ASP A 190 28.06 5.14 -14.02
CA ASP A 190 28.91 6.25 -13.57
C ASP A 190 30.24 5.67 -13.05
N ASN A 191 31.26 5.75 -13.89
CA ASN A 191 32.60 5.27 -13.55
C ASN A 191 33.31 6.16 -12.52
N ASN A 192 32.69 7.28 -12.10
CA ASN A 192 33.28 8.21 -11.13
C ASN A 192 32.64 8.02 -9.71
N LEU A 193 31.68 7.12 -9.53
CA LEU A 193 31.24 6.71 -8.20
C LEU A 193 32.42 6.00 -7.52
N LYS A 194 33.07 6.70 -6.60
CA LYS A 194 34.02 6.06 -5.69
C LYS A 194 33.23 5.18 -4.73
N GLU A 195 33.63 3.92 -4.64
CA GLU A 195 33.21 2.97 -3.64
C GLU A 195 33.37 3.48 -2.20
#